data_f7305061dd0266431cb7f11bac430f85
#
_entry.id   f7305061dd0266431cb7f11bac430f85
#
_cell.length_a   1.000
_cell.length_b   1.000
_cell.length_c   1.000
_cell.angle_alpha   90.00
_cell.angle_beta   90.00
_cell.angle_gamma   90.00
#
_symmetry.space_group_name_H-M   'P 1'
#
loop_
_entity.id
_entity.type
_entity.pdbx_description
1 polymer ?
#
loop_
_entity_poly.entity_id
_entity_poly.type
_entity_poly.pdbx_seq_one_letter_code
_entity_poly.pdbx_strand_id
1 'polypeptide(L)'
;MSGADSFFDTSVLLYLLSDDTVKADRIETLLAARGVISVQVLNEFAVVALRKLKIPLNEVREILDTIRAVCAVEPITVETHDRGLAVFERYKFSLYDSMLVATALISGAKILYSEDMQHGQIIDNQLRVTNPF
;
A
#
# COMPACT_ATOMS: atom_id res chain seq x y z
N MET A 1 5.19 -19.22 3.64
CA MET A 1 4.30 -18.14 4.03
C MET A 1 3.91 -17.32 2.83
N SER A 2 2.66 -17.13 2.58
CA SER A 2 2.25 -16.35 1.43
C SER A 2 2.42 -14.86 1.71
N GLY A 3 2.69 -14.07 0.67
CA GLY A 3 2.80 -12.62 0.75
C GLY A 3 1.50 -11.92 1.10
N ALA A 4 0.39 -12.67 1.28
CA ALA A 4 -0.89 -12.12 1.71
C ALA A 4 -0.83 -11.47 3.09
N ASP A 5 0.23 -11.72 3.86
CA ASP A 5 0.43 -11.10 5.16
C ASP A 5 0.92 -9.64 5.08
N SER A 6 1.42 -9.22 3.93
CA SER A 6 2.04 -7.89 3.77
C SER A 6 1.23 -7.02 2.83
N PHE A 7 0.79 -5.87 3.33
CA PHE A 7 0.10 -4.84 2.56
C PHE A 7 1.05 -3.67 2.33
N PHE A 8 1.04 -3.12 1.11
CA PHE A 8 1.95 -2.03 0.74
C PHE A 8 1.17 -0.73 0.54
N ASP A 9 1.55 0.30 1.33
CA ASP A 9 1.07 1.67 1.11
C ASP A 9 1.74 2.27 -0.14
N THR A 10 1.07 3.21 -0.75
CA THR A 10 1.59 3.95 -1.91
C THR A 10 2.93 4.59 -1.59
N SER A 11 3.12 5.11 -0.39
CA SER A 11 4.36 5.80 0.03
C SER A 11 5.60 4.95 -0.20
N VAL A 12 5.52 3.64 0.04
CA VAL A 12 6.69 2.76 -0.15
C VAL A 12 6.83 2.28 -1.59
N LEU A 13 5.72 2.06 -2.30
CA LEU A 13 5.77 1.63 -3.70
C LEU A 13 6.36 2.70 -4.62
N LEU A 14 6.16 3.97 -4.29
CA LEU A 14 6.68 5.08 -5.09
C LEU A 14 8.20 5.07 -5.18
N TYR A 15 8.91 4.42 -4.25
CA TYR A 15 10.36 4.28 -4.35
C TYR A 15 10.81 3.46 -5.56
N LEU A 16 9.92 2.65 -6.15
CA LEU A 16 10.22 1.95 -7.42
C LEU A 16 10.49 2.94 -8.56
N LEU A 17 9.99 4.16 -8.45
CA LEU A 17 10.17 5.24 -9.43
C LEU A 17 11.27 6.23 -9.02
N SER A 18 11.94 5.98 -7.91
CA SER A 18 12.89 6.90 -7.29
C SER A 18 14.33 6.64 -7.76
N ASP A 19 15.17 7.67 -7.71
CA ASP A 19 16.62 7.55 -7.90
C ASP A 19 17.33 6.98 -6.66
N ASP A 20 16.62 6.83 -5.55
CA ASP A 20 17.14 6.18 -4.35
C ASP A 20 17.16 4.67 -4.56
N THR A 21 18.25 4.17 -5.10
CA THR A 21 18.37 2.77 -5.49
C THR A 21 18.35 1.82 -4.30
N VAL A 22 18.83 2.24 -3.14
CA VAL A 22 18.81 1.42 -1.93
C VAL A 22 17.38 1.15 -1.50
N LYS A 23 16.54 2.19 -1.45
CA LYS A 23 15.14 2.05 -1.08
C LYS A 23 14.34 1.32 -2.17
N ALA A 24 14.60 1.62 -3.43
CA ALA A 24 13.94 0.92 -4.53
C ALA A 24 14.23 -0.58 -4.50
N ASP A 25 15.48 -0.96 -4.30
CA ASP A 25 15.89 -2.37 -4.21
C ASP A 25 15.23 -3.07 -3.01
N ARG A 26 15.12 -2.35 -1.90
CA ARG A 26 14.45 -2.88 -0.71
C ARG A 26 12.98 -3.22 -1.00
N ILE A 27 12.28 -2.33 -1.68
CA ILE A 27 10.87 -2.56 -2.02
C ILE A 27 10.74 -3.69 -3.05
N GLU A 28 11.62 -3.75 -4.04
CA GLU A 28 11.63 -4.88 -4.99
C GLU A 28 11.81 -6.22 -4.27
N THR A 29 12.70 -6.26 -3.30
CA THR A 29 12.94 -7.48 -2.50
C THR A 29 11.67 -7.89 -1.73
N LEU A 30 11.00 -6.91 -1.10
CA LEU A 30 9.77 -7.20 -0.36
C LEU A 30 8.63 -7.65 -1.30
N LEU A 31 8.49 -7.02 -2.46
CA LEU A 31 7.48 -7.39 -3.45
C LEU A 31 7.72 -8.78 -4.03
N ALA A 32 8.97 -9.22 -4.12
CA ALA A 32 9.30 -10.56 -4.63
C ALA A 32 8.70 -11.66 -3.76
N ALA A 33 8.46 -11.38 -2.48
CA ALA A 33 7.76 -12.30 -1.57
C ALA A 33 6.23 -12.25 -1.73
N ARG A 34 5.76 -11.45 -2.68
CA ARG A 34 4.36 -11.16 -2.96
C ARG A 34 3.70 -10.34 -1.85
N GLY A 35 2.57 -9.76 -2.13
CA GLY A 35 1.87 -8.92 -1.17
C GLY A 35 0.45 -8.63 -1.59
N VAL A 36 -0.14 -7.67 -0.86
CA VAL A 36 -1.50 -7.17 -1.11
C VAL A 36 -1.43 -5.67 -1.25
N ILE A 37 -2.16 -5.14 -2.20
CA ILE A 37 -2.41 -3.72 -2.36
C ILE A 37 -3.92 -3.52 -2.57
N SER A 38 -4.35 -2.27 -2.69
CA SER A 38 -5.75 -1.97 -2.98
C SER A 38 -5.88 -1.18 -4.27
N VAL A 39 -7.11 -1.07 -4.76
CA VAL A 39 -7.42 -0.18 -5.89
C VAL A 39 -7.03 1.26 -5.56
N GLN A 40 -7.21 1.71 -4.30
CA GLN A 40 -6.79 3.04 -3.87
C GLN A 40 -5.28 3.24 -4.10
N VAL A 41 -4.47 2.24 -3.73
CA VAL A 41 -3.01 2.31 -3.92
C VAL A 41 -2.66 2.41 -5.40
N LEU A 42 -3.31 1.63 -6.26
CA LEU A 42 -3.11 1.72 -7.71
C LEU A 42 -3.42 3.13 -8.23
N ASN A 43 -4.52 3.71 -7.78
CA ASN A 43 -4.94 5.04 -8.22
C ASN A 43 -3.97 6.13 -7.74
N GLU A 44 -3.56 6.08 -6.48
CA GLU A 44 -2.61 7.05 -5.91
C GLU A 44 -1.25 6.96 -6.61
N PHE A 45 -0.77 5.74 -6.85
CA PHE A 45 0.47 5.52 -7.59
C PHE A 45 0.39 6.12 -9.00
N ALA A 46 -0.71 5.85 -9.70
CA ALA A 46 -0.93 6.39 -11.04
C ALA A 46 -0.96 7.92 -11.06
N VAL A 47 -1.63 8.54 -10.08
CA VAL A 47 -1.71 10.01 -9.99
C VAL A 47 -0.31 10.61 -9.85
N VAL A 48 0.51 10.08 -8.95
CA VAL A 48 1.88 10.60 -8.75
C VAL A 48 2.72 10.39 -9.99
N ALA A 49 2.69 9.18 -10.56
CA ALA A 49 3.49 8.85 -11.75
C ALA A 49 3.14 9.74 -12.94
N LEU A 50 1.85 9.92 -13.22
CA LEU A 50 1.38 10.69 -14.37
C LEU A 50 1.53 12.18 -14.17
N ARG A 51 1.14 12.70 -13.01
CA ARG A 51 1.02 14.16 -12.79
C ARG A 51 2.27 14.76 -12.23
N LYS A 52 2.89 14.13 -11.23
CA LYS A 52 4.05 14.69 -10.55
C LYS A 52 5.35 14.35 -11.29
N LEU A 53 5.50 13.09 -11.70
CA LEU A 53 6.71 12.60 -12.34
C LEU A 53 6.65 12.67 -13.87
N LYS A 54 5.49 12.98 -14.43
CA LYS A 54 5.31 13.15 -15.89
C LYS A 54 5.68 11.92 -16.69
N ILE A 55 5.47 10.73 -16.13
CA ILE A 55 5.74 9.48 -16.82
C ILE A 55 4.61 9.24 -17.84
N PRO A 56 4.91 8.85 -19.08
CA PRO A 56 3.88 8.55 -20.09
C PRO A 56 2.95 7.43 -19.66
N LEU A 57 1.68 7.51 -20.05
CA LEU A 57 0.66 6.54 -19.63
C LEU A 57 1.02 5.09 -19.96
N ASN A 58 1.60 4.85 -21.14
CA ASN A 58 2.00 3.49 -21.52
C ASN A 58 3.03 2.90 -20.56
N GLU A 59 3.98 3.73 -20.10
CA GLU A 59 4.98 3.28 -19.11
C GLU A 59 4.35 3.05 -17.75
N VAL A 60 3.42 3.92 -17.34
CA VAL A 60 2.69 3.75 -16.08
C VAL A 60 1.91 2.44 -16.09
N ARG A 61 1.24 2.12 -17.19
CA ARG A 61 0.52 0.85 -17.33
C ARG A 61 1.46 -0.35 -17.18
N GLU A 62 2.63 -0.31 -17.80
CA GLU A 62 3.60 -1.40 -17.69
C GLU A 62 4.08 -1.60 -16.25
N ILE A 63 4.36 -0.50 -15.54
CA ILE A 63 4.80 -0.55 -14.15
C ILE A 63 3.68 -1.13 -13.26
N LEU A 64 2.46 -0.65 -13.44
CA LEU A 64 1.31 -1.15 -12.68
C LEU A 64 1.03 -2.62 -12.97
N ASP A 65 1.17 -3.07 -14.21
CA ASP A 65 1.01 -4.47 -14.56
C ASP A 65 2.06 -5.34 -13.87
N THR A 66 3.29 -4.86 -13.77
CA THR A 66 4.37 -5.56 -13.07
C THR A 66 4.04 -5.68 -11.57
N ILE A 67 3.55 -4.62 -10.95
CA ILE A 67 3.15 -4.64 -9.53
C ILE A 67 1.99 -5.64 -9.35
N ARG A 68 1.00 -5.60 -10.23
CA ARG A 68 -0.17 -6.48 -10.16
C ARG A 68 0.18 -7.95 -10.42
N ALA A 69 1.29 -8.22 -11.08
CA ALA A 69 1.74 -9.60 -11.28
C ALA A 69 2.22 -10.25 -9.98
N VAL A 70 2.64 -9.47 -9.00
CA VAL A 70 3.17 -9.98 -7.72
C VAL A 70 2.30 -9.63 -6.51
N CYS A 71 1.26 -8.83 -6.69
CA CYS A 71 0.36 -8.42 -5.60
C CYS A 71 -1.08 -8.78 -5.92
N ALA A 72 -1.80 -9.30 -4.93
CA ALA A 72 -3.25 -9.35 -4.98
C ALA A 72 -3.81 -7.93 -4.79
N VAL A 73 -4.90 -7.61 -5.48
CA VAL A 73 -5.50 -6.28 -5.40
C VAL A 73 -6.86 -6.40 -4.71
N GLU A 74 -6.98 -5.76 -3.54
CA GLU A 74 -8.24 -5.69 -2.81
C GLU A 74 -9.14 -4.60 -3.40
N PRO A 75 -10.42 -4.88 -3.63
CA PRO A 75 -11.35 -3.87 -4.12
C PRO A 75 -11.72 -2.88 -3.02
N ILE A 76 -12.20 -1.71 -3.44
CA ILE A 76 -12.83 -0.74 -2.54
C ILE A 76 -14.31 -1.03 -2.52
N THR A 77 -14.84 -1.43 -1.36
CA THR A 77 -16.24 -1.83 -1.20
C THR A 77 -16.93 -0.97 -0.14
N VAL A 78 -18.24 -1.12 -0.02
CA VAL A 78 -19.00 -0.48 1.07
C VAL A 78 -18.50 -0.97 2.43
N GLU A 79 -18.14 -2.25 2.53
CA GLU A 79 -17.54 -2.80 3.76
C GLU A 79 -16.23 -2.09 4.11
N THR A 80 -15.38 -1.83 3.12
CA THR A 80 -14.15 -1.05 3.29
C THR A 80 -14.46 0.33 3.85
N HIS A 81 -15.46 0.98 3.28
CA HIS A 81 -15.88 2.32 3.72
C HIS A 81 -16.32 2.30 5.18
N ASP A 82 -17.21 1.38 5.54
CA ASP A 82 -17.74 1.30 6.90
C ASP A 82 -16.63 0.98 7.91
N ARG A 83 -15.76 0.03 7.57
CA ARG A 83 -14.62 -0.32 8.41
C ARG A 83 -13.65 0.84 8.55
N GLY A 84 -13.45 1.58 7.45
CA GLY A 84 -12.59 2.77 7.44
C GLY A 84 -13.09 3.86 8.36
N LEU A 85 -14.41 4.09 8.42
CA LEU A 85 -14.96 5.06 9.36
C LEU A 85 -14.73 4.65 10.81
N ALA A 86 -14.83 3.36 11.12
CA ALA A 86 -14.54 2.84 12.45
C ALA A 86 -13.06 3.03 12.83
N VAL A 87 -12.15 2.78 11.89
CA VAL A 87 -10.72 3.02 12.08
C VAL A 87 -10.45 4.51 12.30
N PHE A 88 -11.07 5.36 11.50
CA PHE A 88 -10.95 6.82 11.61
C PHE A 88 -11.36 7.29 13.01
N GLU A 89 -12.49 6.82 13.50
CA GLU A 89 -12.99 7.19 14.82
C GLU A 89 -12.02 6.77 15.93
N ARG A 90 -11.52 5.54 15.85
CA ARG A 90 -10.69 4.96 16.91
C ARG A 90 -9.26 5.47 16.91
N TYR A 91 -8.63 5.57 15.73
CA TYR A 91 -7.20 5.84 15.64
C TYR A 91 -6.86 7.25 15.20
N LYS A 92 -7.83 8.02 14.72
CA LYS A 92 -7.64 9.44 14.33
C LYS A 92 -6.66 9.64 13.18
N PHE A 93 -6.54 8.67 12.28
CA PHE A 93 -5.79 8.86 11.03
C PHE A 93 -6.56 9.78 10.08
N SER A 94 -5.94 10.21 8.99
CA SER A 94 -6.69 10.84 7.90
C SER A 94 -7.74 9.85 7.36
N LEU A 95 -8.77 10.36 6.68
CA LEU A 95 -9.80 9.48 6.14
C LEU A 95 -9.22 8.50 5.13
N TYR A 96 -8.32 8.95 4.25
CA TYR A 96 -7.72 8.06 3.26
C TYR A 96 -6.81 7.01 3.89
N ASP A 97 -6.02 7.37 4.90
CA ASP A 97 -5.21 6.39 5.62
C ASP A 97 -6.09 5.39 6.36
N SER A 98 -7.22 5.84 6.91
CA SER A 98 -8.18 4.96 7.57
C SER A 98 -8.79 3.95 6.59
N MET A 99 -9.09 4.37 5.37
CA MET A 99 -9.60 3.49 4.32
C MET A 99 -8.54 2.47 3.88
N LEU A 100 -7.30 2.89 3.75
CA LEU A 100 -6.18 2.01 3.43
C LEU A 100 -5.98 0.96 4.52
N VAL A 101 -5.99 1.39 5.78
CA VAL A 101 -5.87 0.49 6.93
C VAL A 101 -7.02 -0.51 6.95
N ALA A 102 -8.25 -0.05 6.70
CA ALA A 102 -9.43 -0.92 6.65
C ALA A 102 -9.27 -2.00 5.59
N THR A 103 -8.79 -1.63 4.41
CA THR A 103 -8.56 -2.59 3.33
C THR A 103 -7.50 -3.62 3.72
N ALA A 104 -6.42 -3.18 4.36
CA ALA A 104 -5.39 -4.08 4.85
C ALA A 104 -5.95 -5.07 5.89
N LEU A 105 -6.77 -4.58 6.82
CA LEU A 105 -7.42 -5.43 7.83
C LEU A 105 -8.35 -6.46 7.19
N ILE A 106 -9.17 -6.05 6.25
CA ILE A 106 -10.11 -6.93 5.55
C ILE A 106 -9.36 -8.00 4.75
N SER A 107 -8.23 -7.65 4.16
CA SER A 107 -7.40 -8.62 3.41
C SER A 107 -6.78 -9.69 4.29
N GLY A 108 -6.79 -9.52 5.60
CA GLY A 108 -6.12 -10.41 6.53
C GLY A 108 -4.64 -10.14 6.69
N ALA A 109 -4.14 -9.04 6.17
CA ALA A 109 -2.73 -8.68 6.29
C ALA A 109 -2.33 -8.49 7.75
N LYS A 110 -1.10 -8.82 8.07
CA LYS A 110 -0.52 -8.66 9.41
C LYS A 110 0.51 -7.54 9.45
N ILE A 111 1.05 -7.16 8.30
CA ILE A 111 2.05 -6.10 8.17
C ILE A 111 1.52 -5.08 7.17
N LEU A 112 1.63 -3.80 7.54
CA LEU A 112 1.40 -2.68 6.63
C LEU A 112 2.71 -1.94 6.46
N TYR A 113 3.32 -2.06 5.29
CA TYR A 113 4.53 -1.29 4.97
C TYR A 113 4.13 0.13 4.58
N SER A 114 4.53 1.08 5.41
CA SER A 114 4.25 2.50 5.20
C SER A 114 5.38 3.34 5.78
N GLU A 115 5.70 4.43 5.10
CA GLU A 115 6.66 5.42 5.59
C GLU A 115 5.95 6.57 6.30
N ASP A 116 4.68 6.79 5.99
CA ASP A 116 3.91 7.94 6.47
C ASP A 116 3.26 7.73 7.83
N MET A 117 3.06 6.49 8.23
CA MET A 117 2.39 6.14 9.49
C MET A 117 3.40 5.73 10.55
N GLN A 118 2.97 5.72 11.81
CA GLN A 118 3.86 5.45 12.94
C GLN A 118 4.37 4.00 12.93
N HIS A 119 5.68 3.84 12.79
CA HIS A 119 6.34 2.54 12.83
C HIS A 119 6.07 1.84 14.16
N GLY A 120 5.69 0.57 14.08
CA GLY A 120 5.46 -0.28 15.23
C GLY A 120 4.05 -0.23 15.80
N GLN A 121 3.20 0.67 15.33
CA GLN A 121 1.82 0.74 15.80
C GLN A 121 1.06 -0.53 15.41
N ILE A 122 0.29 -1.06 16.36
CA ILE A 122 -0.55 -2.23 16.12
C ILE A 122 -2.01 -1.78 16.08
N ILE A 123 -2.70 -2.17 15.03
CA ILE A 123 -4.08 -1.78 14.77
C ILE A 123 -4.98 -3.02 14.89
N ASP A 124 -6.00 -2.92 15.73
CA ASP A 124 -7.01 -3.98 15.97
C ASP A 124 -6.37 -5.32 16.34
N ASN A 125 -5.24 -5.31 17.06
CA ASN A 125 -4.48 -6.50 17.45
C ASN A 125 -4.09 -7.40 16.26
N GLN A 126 -4.09 -6.88 15.06
CA GLN A 126 -3.85 -7.67 13.85
C GLN A 126 -2.72 -7.09 13.01
N LEU A 127 -2.82 -5.80 12.68
CA LEU A 127 -2.00 -5.17 11.68
C LEU A 127 -0.89 -4.35 12.34
N ARG A 128 0.37 -4.65 11.98
CA ARG A 128 1.51 -3.87 12.45
C ARG A 128 1.99 -2.95 11.34
N VAL A 129 2.05 -1.66 11.64
CA VAL A 129 2.68 -0.69 10.75
C VAL A 129 4.19 -0.85 10.82
N THR A 130 4.84 -0.98 9.68
CA THR A 130 6.28 -1.21 9.58
C THR A 130 6.87 -0.28 8.54
N ASN A 131 7.85 0.53 8.95
CA ASN A 131 8.67 1.27 8.00
C ASN A 131 9.75 0.29 7.50
N PRO A 132 9.81 0.00 6.19
CA PRO A 132 10.71 -1.03 5.67
C PRO A 132 12.17 -0.58 5.52
N PHE A 133 12.44 0.69 5.80
CA PHE A 133 13.76 1.30 5.56
C PHE A 133 14.64 1.48 6.81
#